data_92fdc671f1bc8e467fd0ce4a3057686e
#
_entry.id   92fdc671f1bc8e467fd0ce4a3057686e
#
_cell.length_a   1.000
_cell.length_b   1.000
_cell.length_c   1.000
_cell.angle_alpha   90.00
_cell.angle_beta   90.00
_cell.angle_gamma   90.00
#
_symmetry.space_group_name_H-M   'P 1'
#
loop_
_entity.id
_entity.type
_entity.pdbx_description
1 polymer ?
#
loop_
_entity_poly.entity_id
_entity_poly.type
_entity_poly.pdbx_seq_one_letter_code
_entity_poly.pdbx_strand_id
1 'polypeptide(L)'
;MTAPMMEGADATISESDALAGSAPLIRRPLDLSGRAVLLATDGSPCALAAARVAHALATQHHAVVHVVSVVDTRGAPIPPPLDAALALTDAIGGSELHREQERAVRAELSGAVGETITWPMRVVLGTPSAAIAREAKHVGAALIVVGLRRHGRMDRVMHDETTLNVMRTAACPVLGIVAEQGALPKRILAAVDFGDGSLVAVRAGRAVAGSNPTLVLTYVDSRDGSFVAQGEATIHGLGLQAGFAKLAHDVGEDGITFDHVVLHRAPSQSVGQALLEYADEAGCDLITAGSVHRGRVDRWIVGSVSTELVRDGRRSVLIVPPRHQG
;
A
#
# COMPACT_ATOMS: atom_id res chain seq x y z
N MET A 1 41.29 33.88 54.28
CA MET A 1 40.01 34.09 53.56
C MET A 1 40.08 33.21 52.32
N THR A 2 39.59 32.04 52.48
CA THR A 2 39.66 30.90 51.48
C THR A 2 38.29 30.75 50.85
N ALA A 3 38.24 30.88 49.54
CA ALA A 3 37.03 30.65 48.78
C ALA A 3 36.85 29.11 48.51
N PRO A 4 35.62 28.57 48.51
CA PRO A 4 35.42 27.18 48.22
C PRO A 4 35.33 26.92 46.70
N MET A 5 35.97 25.83 46.30
CA MET A 5 35.87 25.21 44.95
C MET A 5 34.48 24.63 44.73
N MET A 6 33.91 24.98 43.58
CA MET A 6 32.68 24.32 43.06
C MET A 6 33.07 23.05 42.30
N GLU A 7 32.61 21.94 42.78
CA GLU A 7 32.71 20.62 42.15
C GLU A 7 31.74 20.55 40.98
N GLY A 8 32.26 20.36 39.75
CA GLY A 8 31.50 20.12 38.55
C GLY A 8 30.96 18.70 38.56
N ALA A 9 29.64 18.54 38.52
CA ALA A 9 28.99 17.27 38.28
C ALA A 9 29.17 16.88 36.81
N ASP A 10 29.98 15.88 36.58
CA ASP A 10 30.20 15.22 35.29
C ASP A 10 28.98 14.33 34.99
N ALA A 11 28.09 14.82 34.12
CA ALA A 11 26.97 14.03 33.65
C ALA A 11 27.46 13.12 32.53
N THR A 12 27.89 11.93 32.90
CA THR A 12 28.16 10.82 31.96
C THR A 12 26.83 10.40 31.32
N ILE A 13 26.58 10.93 30.11
CA ILE A 13 25.54 10.40 29.23
C ILE A 13 25.98 9.00 28.82
N SER A 14 25.22 8.01 29.25
CA SER A 14 25.46 6.61 28.95
C SER A 14 25.43 6.37 27.42
N GLU A 15 26.48 5.78 26.86
CA GLU A 15 26.57 5.39 25.44
C GLU A 15 25.45 4.45 24.99
N SER A 16 24.68 3.87 25.91
CA SER A 16 23.53 2.99 25.58
C SER A 16 22.31 3.78 25.05
N ASP A 17 22.14 5.06 25.40
CA ASP A 17 21.02 5.89 24.91
C ASP A 17 21.29 6.47 23.51
N ALA A 18 22.54 6.56 23.09
CA ALA A 18 22.90 7.02 21.75
C ALA A 18 22.69 5.97 20.66
N LEU A 19 22.60 4.69 21.00
CA LEU A 19 22.41 3.57 20.05
C LEU A 19 20.93 3.25 19.79
N ALA A 20 20.01 3.77 20.58
CA ALA A 20 18.56 3.57 20.37
C ALA A 20 17.96 4.48 19.28
N GLY A 21 18.72 5.44 18.75
CA GLY A 21 18.22 6.51 17.85
C GLY A 21 18.36 6.28 16.35
N SER A 22 19.04 5.25 15.88
CA SER A 22 19.36 5.11 14.44
C SER A 22 19.09 3.71 13.85
N ALA A 23 17.93 3.12 14.13
CA ALA A 23 17.47 2.07 13.24
C ALA A 23 17.13 2.73 11.88
N PRO A 24 17.70 2.24 10.74
CA PRO A 24 17.45 2.86 9.45
C PRO A 24 15.94 2.91 9.19
N LEU A 25 15.44 4.07 8.76
CA LEU A 25 14.03 4.37 8.49
C LEU A 25 13.32 3.35 7.57
N ILE A 26 14.10 2.56 6.83
CA ILE A 26 13.67 1.46 5.96
C ILE A 26 12.95 0.33 6.72
N ARG A 27 13.16 0.18 8.02
CA ARG A 27 12.66 -0.95 8.83
C ARG A 27 11.41 -0.66 9.66
N ARG A 28 10.86 0.55 9.66
CA ARG A 28 9.64 0.82 10.44
C ARG A 28 8.44 0.17 9.76
N PRO A 29 7.64 -0.63 10.48
CA PRO A 29 6.41 -1.22 9.95
C PRO A 29 5.42 -0.12 9.52
N LEU A 30 4.47 -0.47 8.66
CA LEU A 30 3.31 0.38 8.42
C LEU A 30 2.55 0.48 9.74
N ASP A 31 2.53 1.67 10.31
CA ASP A 31 1.78 1.96 11.53
C ASP A 31 0.59 2.85 11.14
N LEU A 32 -0.61 2.35 11.42
CA LEU A 32 -1.86 3.05 11.15
C LEU A 32 -2.46 3.66 12.41
N SER A 33 -1.89 3.39 13.62
CA SER A 33 -2.45 3.80 14.90
C SER A 33 -2.54 5.33 15.01
N GLY A 34 -3.76 5.84 15.06
CA GLY A 34 -4.03 7.28 15.08
C GLY A 34 -3.61 8.04 13.83
N ARG A 35 -3.23 7.35 12.75
CA ARG A 35 -2.75 7.96 11.50
C ARG A 35 -3.88 8.17 10.50
N ALA A 36 -3.66 9.07 9.55
CA ALA A 36 -4.58 9.29 8.47
C ALA A 36 -4.54 8.14 7.45
N VAL A 37 -5.72 7.64 7.07
CA VAL A 37 -5.97 6.73 5.94
C VAL A 37 -6.76 7.52 4.91
N LEU A 38 -6.24 7.70 3.69
CA LEU A 38 -6.94 8.39 2.63
C LEU A 38 -7.74 7.39 1.80
N LEU A 39 -9.06 7.53 1.78
CA LEU A 39 -9.97 6.83 0.88
C LEU A 39 -10.22 7.69 -0.35
N ALA A 40 -9.85 7.20 -1.53
CA ALA A 40 -10.26 7.82 -2.79
C ALA A 40 -11.50 7.11 -3.35
N THR A 41 -12.53 7.89 -3.68
CA THR A 41 -13.82 7.35 -4.14
C THR A 41 -14.32 8.04 -5.40
N ASP A 42 -14.93 7.24 -6.28
CA ASP A 42 -15.67 7.63 -7.46
C ASP A 42 -17.12 7.09 -7.42
N GLY A 43 -17.57 6.56 -6.27
CA GLY A 43 -18.89 5.94 -6.10
C GLY A 43 -19.01 4.54 -6.75
N SER A 44 -17.97 4.02 -7.40
CA SER A 44 -18.02 2.70 -8.03
C SER A 44 -18.13 1.56 -6.99
N PRO A 45 -18.61 0.36 -7.39
CA PRO A 45 -18.68 -0.79 -6.47
C PRO A 45 -17.33 -1.12 -5.81
N CYS A 46 -16.21 -0.94 -6.53
CA CYS A 46 -14.86 -1.13 -5.98
C CYS A 46 -14.54 -0.05 -4.94
N ALA A 47 -14.92 1.21 -5.18
CA ALA A 47 -14.72 2.29 -4.22
C ALA A 47 -15.57 2.10 -2.96
N LEU A 48 -16.78 1.55 -3.08
CA LEU A 48 -17.62 1.20 -1.94
C LEU A 48 -17.05 0.01 -1.15
N ALA A 49 -16.43 -0.97 -1.82
CA ALA A 49 -15.68 -2.04 -1.15
C ALA A 49 -14.44 -1.47 -0.43
N ALA A 50 -13.73 -0.55 -1.07
CA ALA A 50 -12.59 0.16 -0.46
C ALA A 50 -13.02 0.95 0.79
N ALA A 51 -14.21 1.54 0.80
CA ALA A 51 -14.75 2.25 1.96
C ALA A 51 -14.98 1.31 3.15
N ARG A 52 -15.55 0.11 2.92
CA ARG A 52 -15.72 -0.90 3.98
C ARG A 52 -14.39 -1.33 4.59
N VAL A 53 -13.38 -1.56 3.74
CA VAL A 53 -12.03 -1.92 4.19
C VAL A 53 -11.38 -0.77 4.95
N ALA A 54 -11.48 0.47 4.46
CA ALA A 54 -10.94 1.66 5.14
C ALA A 54 -11.59 1.86 6.52
N HIS A 55 -12.91 1.66 6.63
CA HIS A 55 -13.64 1.70 7.90
C HIS A 55 -13.15 0.63 8.87
N ALA A 56 -13.03 -0.61 8.40
CA ALA A 56 -12.55 -1.72 9.24
C ALA A 56 -11.10 -1.50 9.72
N LEU A 57 -10.21 -0.96 8.86
CA LEU A 57 -8.86 -0.57 9.26
C LEU A 57 -8.88 0.55 10.30
N ALA A 58 -9.72 1.58 10.10
CA ALA A 58 -9.86 2.67 11.05
C ALA A 58 -10.33 2.18 12.43
N THR A 59 -11.29 1.28 12.45
CA THR A 59 -11.79 0.66 13.68
C THR A 59 -10.71 -0.18 14.38
N GLN A 60 -9.98 -1.01 13.61
CA GLN A 60 -8.94 -1.89 14.16
C GLN A 60 -7.74 -1.11 14.71
N HIS A 61 -7.35 0.00 14.06
CA HIS A 61 -6.13 0.76 14.38
C HIS A 61 -6.39 2.13 15.01
N HIS A 62 -7.66 2.49 15.28
CA HIS A 62 -8.04 3.85 15.70
C HIS A 62 -7.52 4.92 14.74
N ALA A 63 -7.47 4.59 13.45
CA ALA A 63 -7.01 5.50 12.39
C ALA A 63 -8.13 6.49 12.01
N VAL A 64 -7.73 7.62 11.41
CA VAL A 64 -8.68 8.62 10.91
C VAL A 64 -8.83 8.47 9.41
N VAL A 65 -10.05 8.16 8.93
CA VAL A 65 -10.33 8.12 7.49
C VAL A 65 -10.56 9.53 6.98
N HIS A 66 -9.81 9.93 5.95
CA HIS A 66 -10.06 11.11 5.13
C HIS A 66 -10.57 10.66 3.77
N VAL A 67 -11.53 11.37 3.21
CA VAL A 67 -12.12 11.03 1.91
C VAL A 67 -11.76 12.07 0.88
N VAL A 68 -11.34 11.61 -0.30
CA VAL A 68 -11.22 12.46 -1.49
C VAL A 68 -12.07 11.90 -2.63
N SER A 69 -12.92 12.74 -3.19
CA SER A 69 -13.65 12.50 -4.44
C SER A 69 -13.13 13.48 -5.49
N VAL A 70 -12.79 12.98 -6.67
CA VAL A 70 -12.18 13.79 -7.72
C VAL A 70 -13.12 13.87 -8.91
N VAL A 71 -13.54 15.10 -9.24
CA VAL A 71 -14.23 15.39 -10.50
C VAL A 71 -13.17 15.49 -11.59
N ASP A 72 -13.17 14.51 -12.49
CA ASP A 72 -12.17 14.40 -13.55
C ASP A 72 -12.35 15.49 -14.60
N THR A 73 -11.31 16.30 -14.79
CA THR A 73 -11.29 17.39 -15.78
C THR A 73 -10.58 17.05 -17.08
N ARG A 74 -10.10 15.79 -17.26
CA ARG A 74 -9.39 15.38 -18.48
C ARG A 74 -10.25 15.43 -19.74
N GLY A 75 -11.58 15.34 -19.60
CA GLY A 75 -12.53 15.50 -20.69
C GLY A 75 -12.90 16.97 -21.02
N ALA A 76 -12.40 17.93 -20.27
CA ALA A 76 -12.63 19.35 -20.56
C ALA A 76 -11.85 19.77 -21.81
N PRO A 77 -12.39 20.70 -22.63
CA PRO A 77 -11.71 21.19 -23.85
C PRO A 77 -10.31 21.76 -23.57
N ILE A 78 -10.12 22.35 -22.39
CA ILE A 78 -8.82 22.82 -21.86
C ILE A 78 -8.80 22.47 -20.38
N PRO A 79 -8.16 21.35 -19.97
CA PRO A 79 -8.06 21.02 -18.57
C PRO A 79 -7.18 22.05 -17.85
N PRO A 80 -7.64 22.59 -16.70
CA PRO A 80 -6.83 23.54 -15.95
C PRO A 80 -5.58 22.85 -15.40
N PRO A 81 -4.44 23.56 -15.26
CA PRO A 81 -3.30 23.10 -14.50
C PRO A 81 -3.72 22.70 -13.08
N LEU A 82 -3.05 21.72 -12.46
CA LEU A 82 -3.45 21.19 -11.15
C LEU A 82 -3.60 22.29 -10.09
N ASP A 83 -2.67 23.24 -10.04
CA ASP A 83 -2.73 24.34 -9.07
C ASP A 83 -3.93 25.26 -9.31
N ALA A 84 -4.28 25.52 -10.55
CA ALA A 84 -5.48 26.29 -10.91
C ALA A 84 -6.77 25.50 -10.61
N ALA A 85 -6.80 24.20 -10.86
CA ALA A 85 -7.93 23.33 -10.52
C ALA A 85 -8.18 23.31 -9.00
N LEU A 86 -7.14 23.29 -8.20
CA LEU A 86 -7.24 23.30 -6.74
C LEU A 86 -7.66 24.67 -6.21
N ALA A 87 -7.12 25.77 -6.78
CA ALA A 87 -7.54 27.11 -6.44
C ALA A 87 -9.04 27.33 -6.78
N LEU A 88 -9.51 26.80 -7.92
CA LEU A 88 -10.92 26.79 -8.29
C LEU A 88 -11.75 25.94 -7.30
N THR A 89 -11.25 24.78 -6.87
CA THR A 89 -11.91 23.94 -5.87
C THR A 89 -12.10 24.70 -4.57
N ASP A 90 -11.07 25.39 -4.09
CA ASP A 90 -11.15 26.20 -2.87
C ASP A 90 -12.13 27.38 -3.03
N ALA A 91 -12.15 28.02 -4.21
CA ALA A 91 -13.07 29.12 -4.52
C ALA A 91 -14.54 28.69 -4.61
N ILE A 92 -14.82 27.48 -5.14
CA ILE A 92 -16.18 26.96 -5.29
C ILE A 92 -16.61 26.04 -4.14
N GLY A 93 -15.71 25.70 -3.22
CA GLY A 93 -15.95 24.74 -2.13
C GLY A 93 -17.12 25.11 -1.21
N GLY A 94 -17.54 26.38 -1.21
CA GLY A 94 -18.76 26.85 -0.54
C GLY A 94 -20.00 26.84 -1.40
N SER A 95 -19.93 26.49 -2.70
CA SER A 95 -21.08 26.48 -3.61
C SER A 95 -22.10 25.40 -3.23
N GLU A 96 -23.37 25.61 -3.60
CA GLU A 96 -24.43 24.63 -3.32
C GLU A 96 -24.16 23.32 -4.05
N LEU A 97 -23.67 23.36 -5.29
CA LEU A 97 -23.30 22.18 -6.07
C LEU A 97 -22.23 21.35 -5.38
N HIS A 98 -21.22 22.00 -4.82
CA HIS A 98 -20.14 21.30 -4.11
C HIS A 98 -20.67 20.59 -2.84
N ARG A 99 -21.52 21.28 -2.07
CA ARG A 99 -22.16 20.70 -0.89
C ARG A 99 -23.12 19.55 -1.23
N GLU A 100 -23.81 19.65 -2.33
CA GLU A 100 -24.69 18.58 -2.82
C GLU A 100 -23.88 17.34 -3.22
N GLN A 101 -22.79 17.52 -3.95
CA GLN A 101 -21.87 16.45 -4.31
C GLN A 101 -21.27 15.76 -3.07
N GLU A 102 -20.84 16.56 -2.08
CA GLU A 102 -20.33 16.02 -0.81
C GLU A 102 -21.40 15.21 -0.05
N ARG A 103 -22.64 15.71 0.01
CA ARG A 103 -23.75 14.97 0.64
C ARG A 103 -24.05 13.66 -0.08
N ALA A 104 -24.05 13.65 -1.41
CA ALA A 104 -24.27 12.45 -2.21
C ALA A 104 -23.20 11.39 -1.94
N VAL A 105 -21.91 11.76 -2.03
CA VAL A 105 -20.80 10.86 -1.73
C VAL A 105 -20.86 10.34 -0.29
N ARG A 106 -21.16 11.22 0.67
CA ARG A 106 -21.31 10.83 2.08
C ARG A 106 -22.46 9.83 2.30
N ALA A 107 -23.58 10.01 1.62
CA ALA A 107 -24.71 9.10 1.71
C ALA A 107 -24.37 7.71 1.12
N GLU A 108 -23.70 7.67 -0.04
CA GLU A 108 -23.24 6.41 -0.65
C GLU A 108 -22.27 5.64 0.25
N LEU A 109 -21.27 6.34 0.79
CA LEU A 109 -20.30 5.74 1.68
C LEU A 109 -20.93 5.26 2.99
N SER A 110 -21.86 6.04 3.57
CA SER A 110 -22.61 5.65 4.77
C SER A 110 -23.44 4.39 4.50
N GLY A 111 -24.10 4.30 3.35
CA GLY A 111 -24.82 3.10 2.93
C GLY A 111 -23.90 1.88 2.76
N ALA A 112 -22.71 2.08 2.22
CA ALA A 112 -21.73 1.00 2.02
C ALA A 112 -21.16 0.47 3.34
N VAL A 113 -20.90 1.35 4.31
CA VAL A 113 -20.34 1.02 5.62
C VAL A 113 -21.41 0.49 6.59
N GLY A 114 -22.68 0.88 6.39
CA GLY A 114 -23.80 0.50 7.25
C GLY A 114 -24.02 1.42 8.46
N GLU A 115 -23.31 2.55 8.49
CA GLU A 115 -23.46 3.58 9.53
C GLU A 115 -23.25 5.00 8.98
N THR A 116 -23.72 6.00 9.70
CA THR A 116 -23.47 7.40 9.33
C THR A 116 -22.02 7.78 9.54
N ILE A 117 -21.29 8.09 8.44
CA ILE A 117 -19.91 8.51 8.50
C ILE A 117 -19.77 10.02 8.74
N THR A 118 -18.79 10.38 9.58
CA THR A 118 -18.40 11.77 9.85
C THR A 118 -17.01 12.12 9.35
N TRP A 119 -16.45 11.29 8.46
CA TRP A 119 -15.09 11.43 7.96
C TRP A 119 -14.88 12.78 7.28
N PRO A 120 -13.74 13.46 7.52
CA PRO A 120 -13.33 14.62 6.73
C PRO A 120 -13.32 14.27 5.25
N MET A 121 -13.94 15.13 4.43
CA MET A 121 -14.12 14.87 3.00
C MET A 121 -13.75 16.11 2.20
N ARG A 122 -13.10 15.88 1.07
CA ARG A 122 -12.85 16.91 0.04
C ARG A 122 -13.29 16.40 -1.32
N VAL A 123 -14.05 17.24 -2.02
CA VAL A 123 -14.36 17.07 -3.44
C VAL A 123 -13.45 18.03 -4.20
N VAL A 124 -12.62 17.53 -5.10
CA VAL A 124 -11.63 18.32 -5.81
C VAL A 124 -11.76 18.16 -7.32
N LEU A 125 -11.40 19.22 -8.07
CA LEU A 125 -11.35 19.17 -9.52
C LEU A 125 -9.93 18.79 -9.98
N GLY A 126 -9.80 18.02 -11.05
CA GLY A 126 -8.50 17.77 -11.66
C GLY A 126 -8.26 16.35 -12.17
N THR A 127 -7.00 16.02 -12.44
CA THR A 127 -6.59 14.66 -12.80
C THR A 127 -6.61 13.77 -11.57
N PRO A 128 -7.39 12.69 -11.54
CA PRO A 128 -7.61 11.90 -10.33
C PRO A 128 -6.32 11.43 -9.64
N SER A 129 -5.37 10.86 -10.36
CA SER A 129 -4.13 10.35 -9.75
C SER A 129 -3.30 11.45 -9.09
N ALA A 130 -3.17 12.61 -9.72
CA ALA A 130 -2.43 13.74 -9.17
C ALA A 130 -3.12 14.35 -7.95
N ALA A 131 -4.46 14.49 -8.01
CA ALA A 131 -5.28 15.01 -6.92
C ALA A 131 -5.21 14.09 -5.69
N ILE A 132 -5.33 12.77 -5.87
CA ILE A 132 -5.23 11.78 -4.79
C ILE A 132 -3.85 11.82 -4.13
N ALA A 133 -2.76 11.81 -4.93
CA ALA A 133 -1.40 11.84 -4.39
C ALA A 133 -1.12 13.14 -3.61
N ARG A 134 -1.63 14.28 -4.09
CA ARG A 134 -1.51 15.56 -3.40
C ARG A 134 -2.31 15.60 -2.10
N GLU A 135 -3.54 15.09 -2.10
CA GLU A 135 -4.37 15.02 -0.89
C GLU A 135 -3.75 14.09 0.15
N ALA A 136 -3.19 12.94 -0.28
CA ALA A 136 -2.46 12.05 0.61
C ALA A 136 -1.29 12.75 1.31
N LYS A 137 -0.54 13.57 0.58
CA LYS A 137 0.54 14.39 1.16
C LYS A 137 0.00 15.46 2.11
N HIS A 138 -1.11 16.11 1.75
CA HIS A 138 -1.73 17.18 2.54
C HIS A 138 -2.19 16.67 3.91
N VAL A 139 -2.87 15.50 3.95
CA VAL A 139 -3.35 14.92 5.21
C VAL A 139 -2.30 14.06 5.92
N GLY A 140 -1.10 13.91 5.37
CA GLY A 140 -0.06 13.05 5.92
C GLY A 140 -0.47 11.58 5.97
N ALA A 141 -1.16 11.08 4.92
CA ALA A 141 -1.71 9.74 4.88
C ALA A 141 -0.62 8.67 5.06
N ALA A 142 -0.86 7.73 5.97
CA ALA A 142 -0.03 6.55 6.15
C ALA A 142 -0.35 5.46 5.13
N LEU A 143 -1.58 5.47 4.59
CA LEU A 143 -2.09 4.53 3.61
C LEU A 143 -3.10 5.24 2.70
N ILE A 144 -3.07 4.94 1.40
CA ILE A 144 -4.14 5.28 0.47
C ILE A 144 -4.93 4.00 0.19
N VAL A 145 -6.27 4.09 0.26
CA VAL A 145 -7.19 3.01 -0.13
C VAL A 145 -7.99 3.46 -1.33
N VAL A 146 -7.98 2.67 -2.39
CA VAL A 146 -8.66 2.97 -3.66
C VAL A 146 -9.42 1.74 -4.17
N GLY A 147 -10.46 1.94 -4.95
CA GLY A 147 -11.10 0.87 -5.69
C GLY A 147 -10.19 0.38 -6.84
N LEU A 148 -10.10 -0.94 -7.00
CA LEU A 148 -9.41 -1.59 -8.11
C LEU A 148 -10.44 -2.28 -9.00
N ARG A 149 -10.62 -1.77 -10.23
CA ARG A 149 -11.58 -2.36 -11.17
C ARG A 149 -11.00 -3.59 -11.86
N ARG A 150 -11.83 -4.60 -12.01
CA ARG A 150 -11.53 -5.75 -12.87
C ARG A 150 -11.82 -5.38 -14.32
N HIS A 151 -10.89 -5.66 -15.21
CA HIS A 151 -11.13 -5.44 -16.63
C HIS A 151 -11.78 -6.63 -17.30
N GLY A 152 -12.96 -6.40 -17.92
CA GLY A 152 -13.42 -7.17 -19.05
C GLY A 152 -12.58 -6.79 -20.28
N ARG A 153 -12.42 -7.72 -21.23
CA ARG A 153 -11.58 -7.54 -22.45
C ARG A 153 -11.91 -6.29 -23.30
N MET A 154 -12.99 -5.58 -23.03
CA MET A 154 -13.46 -4.43 -23.82
C MET A 154 -13.25 -3.04 -23.19
N ASP A 155 -12.97 -2.91 -21.87
CA ASP A 155 -12.91 -1.61 -21.17
C ASP A 155 -11.47 -1.09 -20.93
N ARG A 156 -10.51 -1.54 -21.71
CA ARG A 156 -9.07 -1.39 -21.46
C ARG A 156 -8.50 0.04 -21.46
N VAL A 157 -9.28 1.09 -21.72
CA VAL A 157 -8.64 2.33 -22.20
C VAL A 157 -8.58 3.49 -21.21
N MET A 158 -9.37 3.62 -20.14
CA MET A 158 -9.38 4.89 -19.40
C MET A 158 -9.28 4.89 -17.87
N HIS A 159 -9.55 3.80 -17.16
CA HIS A 159 -9.65 3.87 -15.68
C HIS A 159 -8.50 3.15 -14.92
N ASP A 160 -7.80 2.20 -15.54
CA ASP A 160 -6.65 1.49 -14.96
C ASP A 160 -5.46 2.38 -14.66
N GLU A 161 -5.30 3.40 -15.45
CA GLU A 161 -4.21 4.33 -15.29
C GLU A 161 -4.27 5.10 -13.97
N THR A 162 -5.48 5.35 -13.42
CA THR A 162 -5.61 6.14 -12.19
C THR A 162 -4.98 5.41 -11.00
N THR A 163 -5.40 4.18 -10.72
CA THR A 163 -4.84 3.40 -9.58
C THR A 163 -3.36 3.14 -9.76
N LEU A 164 -2.94 2.74 -10.96
CA LEU A 164 -1.53 2.52 -11.26
C LEU A 164 -0.69 3.80 -11.15
N ASN A 165 -1.24 4.94 -11.61
CA ASN A 165 -0.56 6.24 -11.51
C ASN A 165 -0.52 6.75 -10.06
N VAL A 166 -1.56 6.50 -9.25
CA VAL A 166 -1.50 6.74 -7.80
C VAL A 166 -0.36 5.91 -7.19
N MET A 167 -0.29 4.62 -7.49
CA MET A 167 0.78 3.74 -7.01
C MET A 167 2.18 4.17 -7.46
N ARG A 168 2.30 4.87 -8.60
CA ARG A 168 3.57 5.41 -9.11
C ARG A 168 3.97 6.75 -8.51
N THR A 169 3.04 7.47 -7.91
CA THR A 169 3.27 8.85 -7.45
C THR A 169 3.11 9.03 -5.95
N ALA A 170 2.43 8.11 -5.28
CA ALA A 170 2.18 8.18 -3.85
C ALA A 170 3.46 7.92 -3.04
N ALA A 171 3.69 8.70 -2.00
CA ALA A 171 4.81 8.54 -1.07
C ALA A 171 4.53 7.51 0.05
N CYS A 172 3.31 6.98 0.14
CA CYS A 172 2.88 5.98 1.11
C CYS A 172 2.31 4.74 0.40
N PRO A 173 2.15 3.61 1.11
CA PRO A 173 1.51 2.41 0.57
C PRO A 173 0.14 2.69 -0.03
N VAL A 174 -0.20 1.97 -1.11
CA VAL A 174 -1.50 2.06 -1.79
C VAL A 174 -2.15 0.69 -1.82
N LEU A 175 -3.34 0.60 -1.24
CA LEU A 175 -4.18 -0.58 -1.17
C LEU A 175 -5.31 -0.47 -2.20
N GLY A 176 -5.22 -1.25 -3.26
CA GLY A 176 -6.25 -1.40 -4.27
C GLY A 176 -7.22 -2.52 -3.90
N ILE A 177 -8.51 -2.21 -3.79
CA ILE A 177 -9.56 -3.13 -3.34
C ILE A 177 -10.48 -3.50 -4.49
N VAL A 178 -10.63 -4.79 -4.77
CA VAL A 178 -11.61 -5.30 -5.73
C VAL A 178 -13.03 -5.28 -5.14
N ALA A 179 -14.05 -5.24 -6.00
CA ALA A 179 -15.45 -5.08 -5.58
C ALA A 179 -15.95 -6.19 -4.65
N GLU A 180 -15.41 -7.39 -4.79
CA GLU A 180 -15.79 -8.58 -4.00
C GLU A 180 -15.21 -8.58 -2.59
N GLN A 181 -14.20 -7.71 -2.32
CA GLN A 181 -13.59 -7.60 -1.00
C GLN A 181 -14.49 -6.79 -0.06
N GLY A 182 -15.15 -7.45 0.85
CA GLY A 182 -16.05 -6.80 1.82
C GLY A 182 -15.47 -6.62 3.22
N ALA A 183 -14.36 -7.28 3.53
CA ALA A 183 -13.73 -7.33 4.85
C ALA A 183 -12.20 -7.22 4.75
N LEU A 184 -11.54 -7.10 5.90
CA LEU A 184 -10.08 -7.13 5.96
C LEU A 184 -9.56 -8.49 5.47
N PRO A 185 -8.45 -8.50 4.71
CA PRO A 185 -7.87 -9.72 4.18
C PRO A 185 -7.37 -10.62 5.31
N LYS A 186 -7.54 -11.93 5.13
CA LYS A 186 -7.08 -12.95 6.08
C LYS A 186 -6.00 -13.85 5.52
N ARG A 187 -6.04 -14.14 4.22
CA ARG A 187 -5.02 -14.94 3.55
C ARG A 187 -4.28 -14.06 2.54
N ILE A 188 -3.03 -13.74 2.84
CA ILE A 188 -2.26 -12.72 2.14
C ILE A 188 -1.05 -13.37 1.48
N LEU A 189 -0.97 -13.29 0.15
CA LEU A 189 0.23 -13.62 -0.59
C LEU A 189 1.21 -12.45 -0.51
N ALA A 190 2.38 -12.69 0.06
CA ALA A 190 3.46 -11.72 0.07
C ALA A 190 4.54 -12.13 -0.95
N ALA A 191 4.65 -11.36 -2.03
CA ALA A 191 5.70 -11.56 -3.03
C ALA A 191 7.06 -11.16 -2.45
N VAL A 192 7.99 -12.09 -2.37
CA VAL A 192 9.29 -11.88 -1.75
C VAL A 192 10.45 -12.20 -2.69
N ASP A 193 11.49 -11.38 -2.63
CA ASP A 193 12.81 -11.58 -3.24
C ASP A 193 13.94 -11.57 -2.21
N PHE A 194 13.57 -11.59 -0.91
CA PHE A 194 14.43 -11.49 0.26
C PHE A 194 15.22 -10.18 0.38
N GLY A 195 14.93 -9.19 -0.45
CA GLY A 195 15.43 -7.82 -0.31
C GLY A 195 14.68 -7.01 0.76
N ASP A 196 15.18 -5.81 1.05
CA ASP A 196 14.56 -4.90 2.03
C ASP A 196 13.11 -4.56 1.69
N GLY A 197 12.77 -4.47 0.39
CA GLY A 197 11.41 -4.25 -0.10
C GLY A 197 10.44 -5.36 0.31
N SER A 198 10.90 -6.61 0.31
CA SER A 198 10.09 -7.77 0.74
C SER A 198 9.67 -7.66 2.19
N LEU A 199 10.60 -7.35 3.11
CA LEU A 199 10.30 -7.22 4.53
C LEU A 199 9.26 -6.12 4.79
N VAL A 200 9.40 -4.97 4.11
CA VAL A 200 8.45 -3.85 4.25
C VAL A 200 7.08 -4.23 3.70
N ALA A 201 7.03 -4.97 2.59
CA ALA A 201 5.78 -5.44 2.00
C ALA A 201 5.06 -6.47 2.90
N VAL A 202 5.79 -7.44 3.46
CA VAL A 202 5.22 -8.44 4.40
C VAL A 202 4.66 -7.74 5.64
N ARG A 203 5.40 -6.81 6.23
CA ARG A 203 4.93 -6.01 7.38
C ARG A 203 3.72 -5.15 7.05
N ALA A 204 3.68 -4.56 5.87
CA ALA A 204 2.52 -3.78 5.43
C ALA A 204 1.30 -4.69 5.20
N GLY A 205 1.48 -5.88 4.63
CA GLY A 205 0.44 -6.89 4.51
C GLY A 205 -0.16 -7.28 5.86
N ARG A 206 0.70 -7.51 6.86
CA ARG A 206 0.26 -7.74 8.25
C ARG A 206 -0.56 -6.58 8.80
N ALA A 207 -0.12 -5.34 8.59
CA ALA A 207 -0.78 -4.15 9.13
C ALA A 207 -2.19 -3.92 8.56
N VAL A 208 -2.47 -4.38 7.33
CA VAL A 208 -3.80 -4.26 6.71
C VAL A 208 -4.64 -5.53 6.87
N ALA A 209 -4.11 -6.55 7.53
CA ALA A 209 -4.78 -7.82 7.75
C ALA A 209 -5.86 -7.74 8.84
N GLY A 210 -6.84 -8.63 8.74
CA GLY A 210 -7.77 -8.91 9.82
C GLY A 210 -7.12 -9.72 10.96
N SER A 211 -7.93 -10.19 11.88
CA SER A 211 -7.47 -11.03 12.98
C SER A 211 -7.01 -12.41 12.51
N ASN A 212 -5.94 -12.93 13.12
CA ASN A 212 -5.33 -14.24 12.84
C ASN A 212 -5.06 -14.50 11.35
N PRO A 213 -4.29 -13.62 10.66
CA PRO A 213 -4.05 -13.77 9.24
C PRO A 213 -3.07 -14.92 8.95
N THR A 214 -3.18 -15.48 7.75
CA THR A 214 -2.15 -16.33 7.15
C THR A 214 -1.37 -15.51 6.14
N LEU A 215 -0.07 -15.39 6.34
CA LEU A 215 0.87 -14.76 5.41
C LEU A 215 1.59 -15.87 4.62
N VAL A 216 1.34 -15.91 3.32
CA VAL A 216 1.99 -16.86 2.39
C VAL A 216 3.17 -16.16 1.75
N LEU A 217 4.38 -16.41 2.27
CA LEU A 217 5.63 -15.87 1.71
C LEU A 217 5.92 -16.60 0.40
N THR A 218 5.82 -15.88 -0.72
CA THR A 218 5.88 -16.48 -2.05
C THR A 218 7.08 -15.98 -2.82
N TYR A 219 8.00 -16.87 -3.13
CA TYR A 219 9.17 -16.62 -3.98
C TYR A 219 8.95 -17.27 -5.35
N VAL A 220 9.23 -16.52 -6.42
CA VAL A 220 9.16 -17.04 -7.80
C VAL A 220 10.57 -17.32 -8.29
N ASP A 221 10.92 -18.60 -8.43
CA ASP A 221 12.20 -19.02 -9.00
C ASP A 221 12.16 -18.84 -10.53
N SER A 222 13.04 -17.97 -11.01
CA SER A 222 13.17 -17.66 -12.44
C SER A 222 14.22 -18.49 -13.16
N ARG A 223 14.89 -19.42 -12.45
CA ARG A 223 15.92 -20.26 -13.06
C ARG A 223 15.28 -21.36 -13.88
N ASP A 224 15.77 -21.53 -15.11
CA ASP A 224 15.41 -22.69 -15.92
C ASP A 224 15.92 -23.94 -15.22
N GLY A 225 15.02 -24.88 -14.92
CA GLY A 225 15.36 -26.14 -14.25
C GLY A 225 16.31 -27.07 -15.00
N SER A 226 16.85 -26.65 -16.15
CA SER A 226 17.83 -27.35 -16.95
C SER A 226 19.26 -27.05 -16.47
N PHE A 227 19.88 -27.98 -15.78
CA PHE A 227 21.29 -27.97 -15.34
C PHE A 227 21.62 -27.20 -14.04
N VAL A 228 20.92 -27.49 -12.94
CA VAL A 228 21.53 -27.24 -11.63
C VAL A 228 22.12 -28.53 -11.12
N ALA A 229 23.43 -28.56 -10.85
CA ALA A 229 24.06 -29.70 -10.20
C ALA A 229 23.34 -29.97 -8.87
N GLN A 230 23.13 -31.26 -8.52
CA GLN A 230 22.33 -31.64 -7.34
C GLN A 230 22.78 -30.92 -6.04
N GLY A 231 24.09 -30.62 -5.91
CA GLY A 231 24.65 -29.86 -4.78
C GLY A 231 24.22 -28.40 -4.76
N GLU A 232 24.16 -27.72 -5.91
CA GLU A 232 23.73 -26.32 -6.01
C GLU A 232 22.22 -26.16 -5.74
N ALA A 233 21.39 -27.12 -6.18
CA ALA A 233 19.98 -27.16 -5.87
C ALA A 233 19.72 -27.27 -4.36
N THR A 234 20.52 -28.08 -3.65
CA THR A 234 20.43 -28.25 -2.19
C THR A 234 20.85 -26.99 -1.45
N ILE A 235 21.97 -26.36 -1.83
CA ILE A 235 22.44 -25.11 -1.20
C ILE A 235 21.42 -23.98 -1.43
N HIS A 236 20.86 -23.88 -2.64
CA HIS A 236 19.84 -22.89 -2.92
C HIS A 236 18.57 -23.12 -2.11
N GLY A 237 18.08 -24.35 -2.02
CA GLY A 237 16.92 -24.71 -1.20
C GLY A 237 17.11 -24.35 0.27
N LEU A 238 18.29 -24.63 0.84
CA LEU A 238 18.62 -24.22 2.21
C LEU A 238 18.66 -22.70 2.36
N GLY A 239 19.19 -21.97 1.37
CA GLY A 239 19.19 -20.51 1.36
C GLY A 239 17.78 -19.91 1.34
N LEU A 240 16.87 -20.47 0.55
CA LEU A 240 15.46 -20.05 0.50
C LEU A 240 14.76 -20.30 1.84
N GLN A 241 14.94 -21.48 2.44
CA GLN A 241 14.37 -21.81 3.75
C GLN A 241 14.87 -20.84 4.84
N ALA A 242 16.17 -20.56 4.88
CA ALA A 242 16.73 -19.59 5.81
C ALA A 242 16.18 -18.18 5.58
N GLY A 243 15.98 -17.79 4.32
CA GLY A 243 15.36 -16.52 3.93
C GLY A 243 13.92 -16.39 4.42
N PHE A 244 13.10 -17.42 4.22
CA PHE A 244 11.71 -17.44 4.72
C PHE A 244 11.66 -17.39 6.25
N ALA A 245 12.46 -18.21 6.94
CA ALA A 245 12.53 -18.21 8.39
C ALA A 245 12.94 -16.84 8.94
N LYS A 246 13.93 -16.21 8.32
CA LYS A 246 14.35 -14.85 8.69
C LYS A 246 13.24 -13.82 8.50
N LEU A 247 12.53 -13.84 7.36
CA LEU A 247 11.41 -12.92 7.11
C LEU A 247 10.30 -13.12 8.13
N ALA A 248 9.89 -14.35 8.42
CA ALA A 248 8.88 -14.64 9.42
C ALA A 248 9.30 -14.13 10.80
N HIS A 249 10.52 -14.40 11.22
CA HIS A 249 11.08 -13.90 12.48
C HIS A 249 11.10 -12.36 12.53
N ASP A 250 11.58 -11.70 11.47
CA ASP A 250 11.70 -10.25 11.41
C ASP A 250 10.33 -9.54 11.40
N VAL A 251 9.26 -10.21 10.97
CA VAL A 251 7.88 -9.69 10.99
C VAL A 251 7.26 -9.87 12.38
N GLY A 252 7.65 -10.91 13.10
CA GLY A 252 7.08 -11.34 14.38
C GLY A 252 5.91 -12.30 14.20
N GLU A 253 5.82 -13.29 15.09
CA GLU A 253 4.92 -14.44 14.95
C GLU A 253 3.59 -14.30 15.74
N ASP A 254 3.43 -13.24 16.53
CA ASP A 254 2.28 -13.07 17.40
C ASP A 254 0.96 -12.96 16.62
N GLY A 255 0.12 -13.99 16.73
CA GLY A 255 -1.20 -14.05 16.12
C GLY A 255 -1.20 -14.17 14.59
N ILE A 256 -0.10 -14.66 13.99
CA ILE A 256 0.07 -14.85 12.54
C ILE A 256 0.44 -16.30 12.24
N THR A 257 -0.16 -16.83 11.18
CA THR A 257 0.32 -18.08 10.58
C THR A 257 1.18 -17.74 9.36
N PHE A 258 2.38 -18.29 9.30
CA PHE A 258 3.26 -18.20 8.13
C PHE A 258 3.25 -19.50 7.35
N ASP A 259 2.88 -19.39 6.06
CA ASP A 259 3.14 -20.41 5.05
C ASP A 259 4.26 -19.88 4.13
N HIS A 260 4.94 -20.75 3.42
CA HIS A 260 5.88 -20.34 2.38
C HIS A 260 5.79 -21.24 1.16
N VAL A 261 6.03 -20.67 -0.01
CA VAL A 261 6.00 -21.39 -1.27
C VAL A 261 7.07 -20.85 -2.23
N VAL A 262 7.67 -21.77 -2.97
CA VAL A 262 8.54 -21.47 -4.10
C VAL A 262 7.78 -21.86 -5.37
N LEU A 263 7.48 -20.87 -6.20
CA LEU A 263 6.83 -21.10 -7.49
C LEU A 263 7.88 -21.24 -8.58
N HIS A 264 7.74 -22.26 -9.37
CA HIS A 264 8.54 -22.47 -10.59
C HIS A 264 7.70 -22.04 -11.79
N ARG A 265 8.07 -20.93 -12.44
CA ARG A 265 7.35 -20.40 -13.58
C ARG A 265 7.74 -21.12 -14.88
N ALA A 266 6.80 -21.24 -15.80
CA ALA A 266 7.10 -21.66 -17.17
C ALA A 266 7.96 -20.59 -17.88
N PRO A 267 8.78 -20.94 -18.89
CA PRO A 267 9.65 -20.00 -19.59
C PRO A 267 8.92 -18.78 -20.19
N SER A 268 7.66 -18.95 -20.63
CA SER A 268 6.81 -17.90 -21.21
C SER A 268 5.98 -17.15 -20.18
N GLN A 269 5.95 -17.60 -18.92
CA GLN A 269 5.14 -17.01 -17.85
C GLN A 269 5.93 -15.91 -17.15
N SER A 270 5.29 -14.76 -16.91
CA SER A 270 5.90 -13.70 -16.09
C SER A 270 5.84 -14.03 -14.61
N VAL A 271 6.65 -13.33 -13.80
CA VAL A 271 6.58 -13.44 -12.33
C VAL A 271 5.21 -13.01 -11.82
N GLY A 272 4.64 -11.93 -12.37
CA GLY A 272 3.31 -11.45 -11.97
C GLY A 272 2.20 -12.45 -12.27
N GLN A 273 2.24 -13.11 -13.44
CA GLN A 273 1.29 -14.17 -13.80
C GLN A 273 1.37 -15.37 -12.85
N ALA A 274 2.58 -15.83 -12.52
CA ALA A 274 2.76 -16.92 -11.57
C ALA A 274 2.17 -16.60 -10.18
N LEU A 275 2.38 -15.36 -9.70
CA LEU A 275 1.81 -14.89 -8.44
C LEU A 275 0.28 -14.80 -8.49
N LEU A 276 -0.29 -14.30 -9.59
CA LEU A 276 -1.74 -14.16 -9.76
C LEU A 276 -2.44 -15.52 -9.82
N GLU A 277 -1.90 -16.45 -10.58
CA GLU A 277 -2.44 -17.82 -10.70
C GLU A 277 -2.41 -18.52 -9.33
N TYR A 278 -1.26 -18.49 -8.65
CA TYR A 278 -1.16 -19.08 -7.33
C TYR A 278 -2.08 -18.41 -6.29
N ALA A 279 -2.22 -17.08 -6.33
CA ALA A 279 -3.14 -16.37 -5.45
C ALA A 279 -4.61 -16.79 -5.65
N ASP A 280 -5.00 -17.05 -6.90
CA ASP A 280 -6.33 -17.57 -7.23
C ASP A 280 -6.51 -19.01 -6.74
N GLU A 281 -5.55 -19.90 -6.99
CA GLU A 281 -5.56 -21.30 -6.56
C GLU A 281 -5.54 -21.46 -5.03
N ALA A 282 -4.70 -20.69 -4.35
CA ALA A 282 -4.56 -20.72 -2.91
C ALA A 282 -5.66 -19.93 -2.16
N GLY A 283 -6.59 -19.29 -2.87
CA GLY A 283 -7.66 -18.50 -2.28
C GLY A 283 -7.17 -17.29 -1.47
N CYS A 284 -6.10 -16.63 -1.94
CA CYS A 284 -5.61 -15.44 -1.26
C CYS A 284 -6.54 -14.24 -1.48
N ASP A 285 -6.75 -13.46 -0.43
CA ASP A 285 -7.60 -12.25 -0.46
C ASP A 285 -6.83 -11.02 -0.97
N LEU A 286 -5.53 -10.98 -0.70
CA LEU A 286 -4.64 -9.85 -0.98
C LEU A 286 -3.30 -10.36 -1.50
N ILE A 287 -2.74 -9.62 -2.45
CA ILE A 287 -1.33 -9.77 -2.86
C ILE A 287 -0.58 -8.52 -2.40
N THR A 288 0.52 -8.68 -1.66
CA THR A 288 1.39 -7.57 -1.29
C THR A 288 2.74 -7.68 -1.96
N ALA A 289 3.24 -6.55 -2.48
CA ALA A 289 4.54 -6.46 -3.13
C ALA A 289 5.23 -5.14 -2.77
N GLY A 290 6.53 -5.22 -2.54
CA GLY A 290 7.39 -4.06 -2.42
C GLY A 290 7.81 -3.55 -3.80
N SER A 291 7.95 -2.25 -3.97
CA SER A 291 8.59 -1.71 -5.16
C SER A 291 10.08 -1.51 -4.91
N VAL A 292 10.89 -1.83 -5.92
CA VAL A 292 12.36 -1.82 -5.81
C VAL A 292 12.90 -0.50 -6.33
N HIS A 293 13.86 0.10 -5.62
CA HIS A 293 14.64 1.22 -6.12
C HIS A 293 15.68 0.68 -7.13
N ARG A 294 15.52 0.92 -8.40
CA ARG A 294 16.56 0.69 -9.42
C ARG A 294 17.19 2.03 -9.83
N GLY A 295 18.34 2.34 -9.22
CA GLY A 295 19.23 3.41 -9.71
C GLY A 295 19.07 4.77 -9.02
N ARG A 296 19.97 5.70 -9.37
CA ARG A 296 20.17 7.06 -8.83
C ARG A 296 19.10 8.10 -9.25
N VAL A 297 17.90 7.68 -9.56
CA VAL A 297 16.85 8.62 -10.01
C VAL A 297 15.86 8.78 -8.84
N ASP A 298 15.60 10.01 -8.46
CA ASP A 298 14.64 10.40 -7.38
C ASP A 298 13.17 10.03 -7.67
N ARG A 299 12.91 9.30 -8.75
CA ARG A 299 11.60 8.74 -9.09
C ARG A 299 11.62 7.24 -8.87
N TRP A 300 10.80 6.78 -7.95
CA TRP A 300 10.59 5.35 -7.83
C TRP A 300 9.76 4.82 -9.00
N ILE A 301 10.11 3.64 -9.47
CA ILE A 301 9.44 3.00 -10.60
C ILE A 301 8.66 1.81 -10.02
N VAL A 302 7.34 1.82 -10.19
CA VAL A 302 6.54 0.62 -9.96
C VAL A 302 7.07 -0.45 -10.92
N GLY A 303 7.60 -1.53 -10.37
CA GLY A 303 8.21 -2.61 -11.17
C GLY A 303 7.21 -3.29 -12.10
N SER A 304 7.73 -4.09 -13.04
CA SER A 304 6.90 -4.87 -13.97
C SER A 304 5.90 -5.77 -13.23
N VAL A 305 6.35 -6.44 -12.18
CA VAL A 305 5.50 -7.32 -11.34
C VAL A 305 4.35 -6.52 -10.73
N SER A 306 4.62 -5.42 -10.04
CA SER A 306 3.57 -4.59 -9.43
C SER A 306 2.60 -4.02 -10.47
N THR A 307 3.10 -3.63 -11.65
CA THR A 307 2.26 -3.16 -12.76
C THR A 307 1.32 -4.26 -13.25
N GLU A 308 1.81 -5.46 -13.39
CA GLU A 308 1.05 -6.62 -13.84
C GLU A 308 0.00 -7.05 -12.81
N LEU A 309 0.38 -7.11 -11.51
CA LEU A 309 -0.55 -7.40 -10.43
C LEU A 309 -1.75 -6.46 -10.41
N VAL A 310 -1.54 -5.18 -10.69
CA VAL A 310 -2.60 -4.17 -10.73
C VAL A 310 -3.46 -4.28 -11.98
N ARG A 311 -2.85 -4.51 -13.16
CA ARG A 311 -3.56 -4.54 -14.44
C ARG A 311 -4.35 -5.82 -14.66
N ASP A 312 -3.76 -6.96 -14.32
CA ASP A 312 -4.30 -8.26 -14.67
C ASP A 312 -4.87 -8.99 -13.44
N GLY A 313 -4.71 -8.37 -12.25
CA GLY A 313 -5.12 -8.97 -10.98
C GLY A 313 -6.63 -9.06 -10.79
N ARG A 314 -7.05 -10.18 -10.19
CA ARG A 314 -8.43 -10.42 -9.75
C ARG A 314 -8.56 -10.32 -8.23
N ARG A 315 -7.48 -10.00 -7.55
CA ARG A 315 -7.37 -9.88 -6.10
C ARG A 315 -7.03 -8.46 -5.70
N SER A 316 -7.33 -8.09 -4.49
CA SER A 316 -6.85 -6.83 -3.92
C SER A 316 -5.32 -6.82 -3.89
N VAL A 317 -4.72 -5.64 -4.06
CA VAL A 317 -3.26 -5.51 -4.17
C VAL A 317 -2.76 -4.39 -3.25
N LEU A 318 -1.75 -4.66 -2.46
CA LEU A 318 -1.03 -3.66 -1.67
C LEU A 318 0.36 -3.44 -2.26
N ILE A 319 0.61 -2.27 -2.80
CA ILE A 319 1.92 -1.88 -3.30
C ILE A 319 2.58 -0.93 -2.31
N VAL A 320 3.79 -1.30 -1.88
CA VAL A 320 4.55 -0.55 -0.88
C VAL A 320 5.71 0.14 -1.57
N PRO A 321 5.74 1.49 -1.59
CA PRO A 321 6.85 2.23 -2.17
C PRO A 321 8.12 2.06 -1.33
N PRO A 322 9.31 2.13 -1.95
CA PRO A 322 10.54 2.28 -1.20
C PRO A 322 10.49 3.63 -0.48
N ARG A 323 10.85 3.67 0.80
CA ARG A 323 10.86 4.93 1.54
C ARG A 323 11.98 5.82 1.03
N HIS A 324 11.67 7.07 0.71
CA HIS A 324 12.67 8.11 0.50
C HIS A 324 13.43 8.32 1.83
N GLN A 325 14.75 8.26 1.74
CA GLN A 325 15.61 8.91 2.72
C GLN A 325 15.49 10.42 2.41
N GLY A 326 14.63 11.11 3.13
CA GLY A 326 14.59 12.58 3.16
C GLY A 326 15.63 13.11 4.11
#